data_9f196156a1689a946a377d11087633bf
#
_entry.id   9f196156a1689a946a377d11087633bf
#
_cell.length_a   1.000
_cell.length_b   1.000
_cell.length_c   1.000
_cell.angle_alpha   90.00
_cell.angle_beta   90.00
_cell.angle_gamma   90.00
#
_symmetry.space_group_name_H-M   'P 1'
#
loop_
_entity.id
_entity.type
_entity.pdbx_description
1 polymer ?
#
loop_
_entity_poly.entity_id
_entity_poly.type
_entity_poly.pdbx_seq_one_letter_code
_entity_poly.pdbx_strand_id
1 'polypeptide(L)'
;MNLSITIIGHNEVDHLRELLPLLKWATEIVYVDCESQDGSLEVARELGCRVFSQPNNTNLNINKSYAIEQATGDWIFYLDPDERLPELFESEIKAVIQDTTNAAFRLNRRNHYFGNWLRHGSQYPDTQLRLFRKDAAHFPNQHVHEKLVVDGSIGKLNNDMLHFPYLNISQFLSKFDFYTGVEAGYLRDSGVRITAGNTLRFLVLKPFFRFLRRYLLKGGFRDGFPGLFCAIFDALNFVVRYFKLWEMIRNTPENKKSLSPEPSPLP
;
A
#
# COMPACT_ATOMS: atom_id res chain seq x y z
N MET A 1 -24.28 -2.82 17.31
CA MET A 1 -23.67 -3.07 15.99
C MET A 1 -22.31 -3.73 16.18
N ASN A 2 -22.01 -4.73 15.40
CA ASN A 2 -20.77 -5.50 15.49
C ASN A 2 -19.73 -4.97 14.52
N LEU A 3 -18.48 -4.86 14.99
CA LEU A 3 -17.34 -4.41 14.19
C LEU A 3 -16.38 -5.56 13.94
N SER A 4 -16.08 -5.84 12.69
CA SER A 4 -14.98 -6.71 12.28
C SER A 4 -13.79 -5.88 11.85
N ILE A 5 -12.59 -6.19 12.36
CA ILE A 5 -11.33 -5.68 11.81
C ILE A 5 -10.78 -6.73 10.87
N THR A 6 -10.52 -6.36 9.61
CA THR A 6 -9.94 -7.26 8.61
C THR A 6 -8.51 -6.85 8.28
N ILE A 7 -7.61 -7.83 8.29
CA ILE A 7 -6.18 -7.64 8.06
C ILE A 7 -5.73 -8.68 7.04
N ILE A 8 -4.90 -8.28 6.07
CA ILE A 8 -4.18 -9.20 5.18
C ILE A 8 -2.68 -9.00 5.39
N GLY A 9 -1.88 -10.05 5.30
CA GLY A 9 -0.44 -9.94 5.49
C GLY A 9 0.36 -11.05 4.84
N HIS A 10 1.61 -10.73 4.50
CA HIS A 10 2.63 -11.66 4.03
C HIS A 10 3.95 -11.36 4.74
N ASN A 11 4.38 -12.28 5.63
CA ASN A 11 5.58 -12.11 6.45
C ASN A 11 5.54 -10.84 7.34
N GLU A 12 4.52 -10.76 8.20
CA GLU A 12 4.23 -9.59 9.04
C GLU A 12 4.27 -9.93 10.55
N VAL A 13 4.99 -10.97 10.96
CA VAL A 13 4.97 -11.53 12.34
C VAL A 13 5.23 -10.46 13.41
N ASP A 14 6.22 -9.58 13.20
CA ASP A 14 6.56 -8.55 14.17
C ASP A 14 5.46 -7.48 14.27
N HIS A 15 4.91 -7.05 13.14
CA HIS A 15 3.80 -6.12 13.10
C HIS A 15 2.53 -6.69 13.76
N LEU A 16 2.23 -7.97 13.56
CA LEU A 16 1.07 -8.64 14.17
C LEU A 16 1.19 -8.75 15.68
N ARG A 17 2.39 -9.07 16.21
CA ARG A 17 2.65 -9.10 17.65
C ARG A 17 2.37 -7.77 18.34
N GLU A 18 2.68 -6.66 17.68
CA GLU A 18 2.44 -5.32 18.21
C GLU A 18 1.00 -4.85 18.01
N LEU A 19 0.40 -5.17 16.84
CA LEU A 19 -0.90 -4.65 16.44
C LEU A 19 -2.07 -5.35 17.12
N LEU A 20 -2.11 -6.70 17.07
CA LEU A 20 -3.28 -7.47 17.47
C LEU A 20 -3.71 -7.26 18.93
N PRO A 21 -2.79 -7.14 19.91
CA PRO A 21 -3.16 -6.85 21.29
C PRO A 21 -3.93 -5.52 21.46
N LEU A 22 -3.69 -4.53 20.58
CA LEU A 22 -4.35 -3.22 20.59
C LEU A 22 -5.76 -3.24 20.01
N LEU A 23 -6.16 -4.35 19.36
CA LEU A 23 -7.44 -4.46 18.63
C LEU A 23 -8.48 -5.32 19.36
N LYS A 24 -8.21 -5.77 20.58
CA LYS A 24 -9.10 -6.67 21.36
C LYS A 24 -10.49 -6.10 21.68
N TRP A 25 -10.70 -4.82 21.46
CA TRP A 25 -11.98 -4.14 21.60
C TRP A 25 -12.95 -4.38 20.44
N ALA A 26 -12.45 -4.88 19.28
CA ALA A 26 -13.29 -5.27 18.16
C ALA A 26 -14.10 -6.54 18.49
N THR A 27 -15.25 -6.71 17.82
CA THR A 27 -16.06 -7.93 17.98
C THR A 27 -15.35 -9.16 17.45
N GLU A 28 -14.64 -8.99 16.33
CA GLU A 28 -13.77 -10.03 15.77
C GLU A 28 -12.59 -9.39 15.00
N ILE A 29 -11.53 -10.16 14.85
CA ILE A 29 -10.40 -9.85 13.97
C ILE A 29 -10.30 -10.99 12.96
N VAL A 30 -10.40 -10.67 11.67
CA VAL A 30 -10.17 -11.61 10.57
C VAL A 30 -8.80 -11.34 9.99
N TYR A 31 -7.92 -12.33 10.03
CA TYR A 31 -6.60 -12.29 9.42
C TYR A 31 -6.53 -13.22 8.22
N VAL A 32 -6.14 -12.72 7.06
CA VAL A 32 -5.88 -13.52 5.87
C VAL A 32 -4.38 -13.54 5.62
N ASP A 33 -3.80 -14.70 5.85
CA ASP A 33 -2.40 -14.98 5.57
C ASP A 33 -2.18 -15.18 4.07
N CYS A 34 -1.21 -14.47 3.52
CA CYS A 34 -0.86 -14.52 2.12
C CYS A 34 0.46 -15.28 1.90
N GLU A 35 0.46 -16.60 2.24
CA GLU A 35 1.63 -17.50 2.10
C GLU A 35 2.86 -17.05 2.91
N SER A 36 2.65 -16.65 4.17
CA SER A 36 3.74 -16.28 5.07
C SER A 36 4.60 -17.50 5.46
N GLN A 37 5.89 -17.26 5.70
CA GLN A 37 6.87 -18.26 6.11
C GLN A 37 7.61 -17.88 7.42
N ASP A 38 7.18 -16.79 8.06
CA ASP A 38 7.84 -16.21 9.24
C ASP A 38 7.12 -16.47 10.58
N GLY A 39 6.03 -17.28 10.57
CA GLY A 39 5.20 -17.53 11.75
C GLY A 39 4.04 -16.54 11.93
N SER A 40 3.74 -15.69 10.95
CA SER A 40 2.59 -14.76 10.99
C SER A 40 1.27 -15.45 11.22
N LEU A 41 1.04 -16.59 10.57
CA LEU A 41 -0.18 -17.39 10.67
C LEU A 41 -0.41 -17.90 12.09
N GLU A 42 0.65 -18.44 12.72
CA GLU A 42 0.63 -18.99 14.06
C GLU A 42 0.34 -17.91 15.09
N VAL A 43 1.06 -16.78 15.01
CA VAL A 43 0.88 -15.63 15.90
C VAL A 43 -0.54 -15.06 15.81
N ALA A 44 -1.11 -14.95 14.61
CA ALA A 44 -2.49 -14.48 14.47
C ALA A 44 -3.49 -15.42 15.16
N ARG A 45 -3.30 -16.75 15.06
CA ARG A 45 -4.14 -17.75 15.79
C ARG A 45 -3.99 -17.64 17.30
N GLU A 46 -2.75 -17.58 17.80
CA GLU A 46 -2.44 -17.46 19.23
C GLU A 46 -3.06 -16.21 19.84
N LEU A 47 -3.12 -15.10 19.09
CA LEU A 47 -3.70 -13.83 19.53
C LEU A 47 -5.21 -13.72 19.30
N GLY A 48 -5.86 -14.81 18.87
CA GLY A 48 -7.32 -14.95 18.85
C GLY A 48 -8.00 -14.49 17.57
N CYS A 49 -7.26 -14.33 16.47
CA CYS A 49 -7.85 -14.01 15.17
C CYS A 49 -8.57 -15.22 14.56
N ARG A 50 -9.62 -14.95 13.79
CA ARG A 50 -10.13 -15.90 12.80
C ARG A 50 -9.20 -15.85 11.58
N VAL A 51 -8.49 -16.96 11.34
CA VAL A 51 -7.40 -17.00 10.37
C VAL A 51 -7.79 -17.79 9.13
N PHE A 52 -7.49 -17.24 7.97
CA PHE A 52 -7.68 -17.83 6.65
C PHE A 52 -6.37 -17.73 5.86
N SER A 53 -6.21 -18.57 4.84
CA SER A 53 -5.03 -18.53 3.95
C SER A 53 -5.47 -18.31 2.52
N GLN A 54 -4.74 -17.48 1.80
CA GLN A 54 -4.93 -17.18 0.39
C GLN A 54 -3.57 -17.08 -0.31
N PRO A 55 -3.50 -17.32 -1.64
CA PRO A 55 -2.31 -17.03 -2.41
C PRO A 55 -1.87 -15.57 -2.26
N ASN A 56 -0.56 -15.32 -2.31
CA ASN A 56 -0.01 -13.97 -2.30
C ASN A 56 -0.24 -13.27 -3.65
N ASN A 57 -1.43 -12.71 -3.82
CA ASN A 57 -1.82 -12.04 -5.03
C ASN A 57 -1.11 -10.69 -5.19
N THR A 58 -0.61 -10.39 -6.38
CA THR A 58 -0.09 -9.05 -6.70
C THR A 58 -1.19 -7.98 -6.64
N ASN A 59 -2.45 -8.34 -6.91
CA ASN A 59 -3.61 -7.50 -6.63
C ASN A 59 -4.11 -7.75 -5.20
N LEU A 60 -3.64 -6.96 -4.26
CA LEU A 60 -4.02 -7.05 -2.85
C LEU A 60 -5.53 -6.87 -2.60
N ASN A 61 -6.27 -6.23 -3.52
CA ASN A 61 -7.71 -6.05 -3.37
C ASN A 61 -8.47 -7.39 -3.39
N ILE A 62 -7.95 -8.41 -4.07
CA ILE A 62 -8.52 -9.76 -4.08
C ILE A 62 -8.53 -10.33 -2.66
N ASN A 63 -7.40 -10.27 -1.96
CA ASN A 63 -7.27 -10.79 -0.60
C ASN A 63 -8.01 -9.90 0.41
N LYS A 64 -8.08 -8.57 0.18
CA LYS A 64 -8.92 -7.65 0.98
C LYS A 64 -10.39 -7.97 0.84
N SER A 65 -10.89 -8.21 -0.38
CA SER A 65 -12.27 -8.62 -0.63
C SER A 65 -12.59 -9.93 0.09
N TYR A 66 -11.71 -10.91 -0.04
CA TYR A 66 -11.88 -12.20 0.65
C TYR A 66 -11.95 -12.02 2.17
N ALA A 67 -11.09 -11.19 2.77
CA ALA A 67 -11.13 -10.90 4.20
C ALA A 67 -12.47 -10.26 4.63
N ILE A 68 -12.99 -9.33 3.82
CA ILE A 68 -14.30 -8.69 4.06
C ILE A 68 -15.44 -9.70 3.96
N GLU A 69 -15.40 -10.62 3.01
CA GLU A 69 -16.40 -11.69 2.85
C GLU A 69 -16.45 -12.60 4.10
N GLN A 70 -15.29 -12.93 4.68
CA GLN A 70 -15.18 -13.78 5.88
C GLN A 70 -15.62 -13.06 7.16
N ALA A 71 -15.66 -11.75 7.21
CA ALA A 71 -16.07 -10.97 8.36
C ALA A 71 -17.58 -11.14 8.63
N THR A 72 -17.97 -11.17 9.92
CA THR A 72 -19.39 -11.33 10.34
C THR A 72 -20.03 -10.06 10.87
N GLY A 73 -19.25 -9.01 11.11
CA GLY A 73 -19.74 -7.73 11.61
C GLY A 73 -20.52 -6.92 10.60
N ASP A 74 -21.44 -6.09 11.10
CA ASP A 74 -22.20 -5.12 10.30
C ASP A 74 -21.28 -4.02 9.72
N TRP A 75 -20.23 -3.69 10.46
CA TRP A 75 -19.18 -2.74 10.11
C TRP A 75 -17.85 -3.41 9.94
N ILE A 76 -17.10 -2.96 8.94
CA ILE A 76 -15.75 -3.40 8.64
C ILE A 76 -14.78 -2.24 8.83
N PHE A 77 -13.69 -2.49 9.55
CA PHE A 77 -12.50 -1.64 9.52
C PHE A 77 -11.36 -2.44 8.92
N TYR A 78 -10.95 -2.14 7.67
CA TYR A 78 -9.77 -2.82 7.15
C TYR A 78 -8.49 -2.08 7.52
N LEU A 79 -7.48 -2.83 7.96
CA LEU A 79 -6.24 -2.33 8.53
C LEU A 79 -5.07 -3.07 7.90
N ASP A 80 -4.03 -2.35 7.55
CA ASP A 80 -2.78 -2.97 7.11
C ASP A 80 -1.89 -3.27 8.34
N PRO A 81 -1.04 -4.33 8.34
CA PRO A 81 -0.27 -4.74 9.52
C PRO A 81 0.68 -3.67 10.07
N ASP A 82 1.15 -2.77 9.21
CA ASP A 82 2.04 -1.65 9.55
C ASP A 82 1.30 -0.38 10.00
N GLU A 83 -0.02 -0.47 10.25
CA GLU A 83 -0.85 0.62 10.75
C GLU A 83 -1.17 0.44 12.25
N ARG A 84 -1.39 1.53 12.97
CA ARG A 84 -1.74 1.54 14.41
C ARG A 84 -2.87 2.53 14.66
N LEU A 85 -3.80 2.13 15.52
CA LEU A 85 -4.92 2.97 15.97
C LEU A 85 -4.58 3.53 17.37
N PRO A 86 -4.48 4.86 17.55
CA PRO A 86 -4.35 5.47 18.88
C PRO A 86 -5.54 5.13 19.79
N GLU A 87 -5.37 5.21 21.11
CA GLU A 87 -6.39 4.85 22.12
C GLU A 87 -7.77 5.50 21.90
N LEU A 88 -7.79 6.75 21.45
CA LEU A 88 -9.04 7.48 21.19
C LEU A 88 -9.85 6.93 20.00
N PHE A 89 -9.24 6.09 19.18
CA PHE A 89 -9.91 5.49 18.01
C PHE A 89 -11.05 4.55 18.40
N GLU A 90 -10.84 3.73 19.43
CA GLU A 90 -11.85 2.79 19.91
C GLU A 90 -13.15 3.52 20.26
N SER A 91 -13.06 4.56 21.09
CA SER A 91 -14.21 5.33 21.54
C SER A 91 -14.90 6.05 20.37
N GLU A 92 -14.13 6.63 19.46
CA GLU A 92 -14.68 7.31 18.28
C GLU A 92 -15.40 6.33 17.36
N ILE A 93 -14.80 5.19 17.02
CA ILE A 93 -15.42 4.18 16.16
C ILE A 93 -16.72 3.67 16.80
N LYS A 94 -16.68 3.29 18.07
CA LYS A 94 -17.88 2.82 18.79
C LYS A 94 -18.99 3.84 18.78
N ALA A 95 -18.67 5.12 18.95
CA ALA A 95 -19.67 6.19 18.90
C ALA A 95 -20.28 6.37 17.51
N VAL A 96 -19.44 6.43 16.46
CA VAL A 96 -19.96 6.70 15.10
C VAL A 96 -20.73 5.53 14.50
N ILE A 97 -20.44 4.27 14.85
CA ILE A 97 -21.17 3.12 14.32
C ILE A 97 -22.53 2.91 14.99
N GLN A 98 -22.77 3.50 16.17
CA GLN A 98 -24.02 3.34 16.91
C GLN A 98 -25.17 4.14 16.33
N ASP A 99 -24.91 5.39 15.95
CA ASP A 99 -25.93 6.33 15.50
C ASP A 99 -25.43 7.15 14.29
N THR A 100 -25.43 6.51 13.10
CA THR A 100 -25.01 7.16 11.87
C THR A 100 -25.83 6.73 10.68
N THR A 101 -26.12 7.68 9.80
CA THR A 101 -26.68 7.45 8.46
C THR A 101 -25.60 7.26 7.41
N ASN A 102 -24.31 7.50 7.75
CA ASN A 102 -23.23 7.31 6.81
C ASN A 102 -22.99 5.82 6.52
N ALA A 103 -22.65 5.52 5.27
CA ALA A 103 -22.26 4.19 4.82
C ALA A 103 -20.77 3.89 5.09
N ALA A 104 -19.94 4.93 5.15
CA ALA A 104 -18.50 4.79 5.38
C ALA A 104 -17.90 6.03 6.04
N PHE A 105 -16.65 5.89 6.49
CA PHE A 105 -15.87 6.98 7.05
C PHE A 105 -14.45 6.99 6.50
N ARG A 106 -13.96 8.21 6.22
CA ARG A 106 -12.58 8.49 5.92
C ARG A 106 -11.86 8.96 7.17
N LEU A 107 -10.57 8.71 7.22
CA LEU A 107 -9.65 9.21 8.23
C LEU A 107 -8.34 9.63 7.59
N ASN A 108 -7.54 10.42 8.28
CA ASN A 108 -6.20 10.73 7.79
C ASN A 108 -5.19 9.73 8.38
N ARG A 109 -4.12 9.53 7.63
CA ARG A 109 -3.01 8.65 8.00
C ARG A 109 -1.75 9.48 8.19
N ARG A 110 -1.06 9.26 9.30
CA ARG A 110 0.24 9.86 9.62
C ARG A 110 1.35 8.90 9.20
N ASN A 111 2.05 9.21 8.13
CA ASN A 111 3.12 8.39 7.61
C ASN A 111 4.42 8.63 8.38
N HIS A 112 4.91 7.62 9.09
CA HIS A 112 6.16 7.65 9.85
C HIS A 112 7.25 6.89 9.07
N TYR A 113 8.24 7.62 8.54
CA TYR A 113 9.38 7.00 7.87
C TYR A 113 10.59 7.04 8.81
N PHE A 114 11.14 5.86 9.09
CA PHE A 114 12.30 5.74 10.00
C PHE A 114 12.05 6.42 11.37
N GLY A 115 10.84 6.23 11.92
CA GLY A 115 10.41 6.83 13.18
C GLY A 115 9.99 8.31 13.13
N ASN A 116 10.08 8.97 11.96
CA ASN A 116 9.75 10.40 11.82
C ASN A 116 8.42 10.60 11.10
N TRP A 117 7.49 11.33 11.70
CA TRP A 117 6.25 11.70 11.04
C TRP A 117 6.50 12.73 9.95
N LEU A 118 6.16 12.37 8.70
CA LEU A 118 6.22 13.26 7.56
C LEU A 118 4.93 14.10 7.46
N ARG A 119 5.06 15.40 7.69
CA ARG A 119 3.93 16.35 7.71
C ARG A 119 3.78 17.10 6.40
N HIS A 120 4.83 17.19 5.61
CA HIS A 120 4.92 18.00 4.41
C HIS A 120 5.22 17.15 3.17
N GLY A 121 5.60 17.76 2.08
CA GLY A 121 5.93 17.02 0.85
C GLY A 121 4.75 16.24 0.26
N SER A 122 3.49 16.62 0.55
CA SER A 122 2.26 15.87 0.20
C SER A 122 2.17 14.50 0.89
N GLN A 123 2.79 14.33 2.08
CA GLN A 123 2.68 13.12 2.88
C GLN A 123 1.51 13.20 3.88
N TYR A 124 1.05 14.41 4.20
CA TYR A 124 -0.10 14.65 5.06
C TYR A 124 -0.90 15.87 4.55
N PRO A 125 -2.25 15.85 4.63
CA PRO A 125 -3.09 14.72 5.00
C PRO A 125 -3.12 13.62 3.95
N ASP A 126 -2.95 12.36 4.38
CA ASP A 126 -3.12 11.17 3.56
C ASP A 126 -4.46 10.50 3.91
N THR A 127 -5.51 10.90 3.19
CA THR A 127 -6.88 10.50 3.52
C THR A 127 -7.19 9.11 2.99
N GLN A 128 -7.58 8.20 3.89
CA GLN A 128 -7.92 6.82 3.62
C GLN A 128 -9.40 6.54 3.97
N LEU A 129 -10.07 5.70 3.19
CA LEU A 129 -11.39 5.16 3.52
C LEU A 129 -11.16 3.79 4.17
N ARG A 130 -11.51 3.63 5.44
CA ARG A 130 -11.17 2.43 6.22
C ARG A 130 -12.35 1.81 6.95
N LEU A 131 -13.31 2.59 7.43
CA LEU A 131 -14.48 2.13 8.14
C LEU A 131 -15.71 2.21 7.23
N PHE A 132 -16.47 1.11 7.09
CA PHE A 132 -17.64 1.07 6.21
C PHE A 132 -18.63 -0.02 6.63
N ARG A 133 -19.91 0.15 6.24
CA ARG A 133 -20.91 -0.92 6.36
C ARG A 133 -20.58 -2.03 5.37
N LYS A 134 -20.64 -3.28 5.84
CA LYS A 134 -20.25 -4.45 5.03
C LYS A 134 -21.04 -4.55 3.73
N ASP A 135 -22.31 -4.23 3.76
CA ASP A 135 -23.25 -4.29 2.62
C ASP A 135 -23.18 -3.09 1.66
N ALA A 136 -22.51 -2.02 2.08
CA ALA A 136 -22.45 -0.76 1.33
C ALA A 136 -21.12 -0.49 0.63
N ALA A 137 -20.15 -1.41 0.71
CA ALA A 137 -18.83 -1.17 0.11
C ALA A 137 -18.17 -2.44 -0.42
N HIS A 138 -17.48 -2.30 -1.55
CA HIS A 138 -16.78 -3.40 -2.21
C HIS A 138 -15.57 -2.92 -3.00
N PHE A 139 -14.60 -3.82 -3.24
CA PHE A 139 -13.55 -3.60 -4.22
C PHE A 139 -13.99 -4.18 -5.57
N PRO A 140 -13.85 -3.43 -6.70
CA PRO A 140 -14.21 -3.94 -8.03
C PRO A 140 -13.37 -5.12 -8.51
N ASN A 141 -12.14 -5.29 -7.98
CA ASN A 141 -11.21 -6.41 -8.25
C ASN A 141 -10.77 -6.58 -9.71
N GLN A 142 -10.93 -5.54 -10.55
CA GLN A 142 -10.51 -5.56 -11.95
C GLN A 142 -9.05 -5.14 -12.12
N HIS A 143 -8.59 -4.19 -11.28
CA HIS A 143 -7.23 -3.63 -11.32
C HIS A 143 -6.65 -3.41 -9.93
N VAL A 144 -5.32 -3.49 -9.78
CA VAL A 144 -4.61 -3.35 -8.49
C VAL A 144 -4.69 -1.95 -7.85
N HIS A 145 -5.04 -0.92 -8.61
CA HIS A 145 -5.16 0.47 -8.11
C HIS A 145 -6.59 0.90 -7.79
N GLU A 146 -7.53 -0.03 -7.82
CA GLU A 146 -8.92 0.30 -7.51
C GLU A 146 -9.07 0.67 -6.04
N LYS A 147 -9.89 1.68 -5.84
CA LYS A 147 -10.30 2.11 -4.51
C LYS A 147 -11.59 1.41 -4.13
N LEU A 148 -11.82 1.28 -2.83
CA LEU A 148 -13.10 0.83 -2.30
C LEU A 148 -14.21 1.74 -2.83
N VAL A 149 -15.23 1.14 -3.44
CA VAL A 149 -16.47 1.81 -3.89
C VAL A 149 -17.46 1.74 -2.75
N VAL A 150 -18.17 2.83 -2.50
CA VAL A 150 -19.16 2.95 -1.41
C VAL A 150 -20.46 3.45 -1.96
N ASP A 151 -21.53 2.73 -1.66
CA ASP A 151 -22.91 3.12 -1.95
C ASP A 151 -23.48 3.85 -0.73
N GLY A 152 -23.49 5.19 -0.78
CA GLY A 152 -24.00 6.03 0.28
C GLY A 152 -23.09 7.18 0.70
N SER A 153 -23.47 7.86 1.78
CA SER A 153 -22.73 9.00 2.30
C SER A 153 -21.47 8.58 3.05
N ILE A 154 -20.42 9.41 2.91
CA ILE A 154 -19.12 9.16 3.54
C ILE A 154 -18.83 10.27 4.55
N GLY A 155 -18.74 9.89 5.82
CA GLY A 155 -18.31 10.75 6.91
C GLY A 155 -16.79 10.86 7.04
N LYS A 156 -16.33 11.55 8.08
CA LYS A 156 -14.91 11.68 8.43
C LYS A 156 -14.74 11.43 9.92
N LEU A 157 -13.73 10.61 10.27
CA LEU A 157 -13.23 10.46 11.64
C LEU A 157 -12.28 11.61 11.97
N ASN A 158 -12.24 11.99 13.23
CA ASN A 158 -11.40 13.09 13.71
C ASN A 158 -9.99 12.64 14.03
N ASN A 159 -9.83 11.40 14.50
CA ASN A 159 -8.53 10.84 14.85
C ASN A 159 -7.77 10.36 13.62
N ASP A 160 -6.46 10.54 13.64
CA ASP A 160 -5.56 10.09 12.59
C ASP A 160 -4.98 8.72 12.94
N MET A 161 -4.88 7.83 11.97
CA MET A 161 -4.20 6.55 12.06
C MET A 161 -2.69 6.73 11.87
N LEU A 162 -1.88 5.96 12.59
CA LEU A 162 -0.42 5.92 12.42
C LEU A 162 -0.06 4.84 11.41
N HIS A 163 0.96 5.08 10.58
CA HIS A 163 1.44 4.15 9.58
C HIS A 163 2.96 4.13 9.54
N PHE A 164 3.54 2.94 9.67
CA PHE A 164 4.98 2.71 9.78
C PHE A 164 5.47 1.86 8.59
N PRO A 165 5.42 2.38 7.35
CA PRO A 165 5.67 1.59 6.13
C PRO A 165 7.13 1.15 6.02
N TYR A 166 8.05 1.86 6.69
CA TYR A 166 9.48 1.64 6.60
C TYR A 166 10.16 1.87 7.94
N LEU A 167 10.65 0.80 8.56
CA LEU A 167 11.42 0.85 9.81
C LEU A 167 12.86 1.29 9.55
N ASN A 168 13.43 0.93 8.40
CA ASN A 168 14.80 1.24 8.01
C ASN A 168 14.95 1.40 6.48
N ILE A 169 16.12 1.88 6.07
CA ILE A 169 16.43 2.14 4.66
C ILE A 169 16.44 0.85 3.82
N SER A 170 16.94 -0.26 4.36
CA SER A 170 16.98 -1.54 3.64
C SER A 170 15.58 -2.03 3.29
N GLN A 171 14.64 -1.97 4.24
CA GLN A 171 13.24 -2.31 4.00
C GLN A 171 12.61 -1.37 2.97
N PHE A 172 12.89 -0.07 3.05
CA PHE A 172 12.45 0.88 2.03
C PHE A 172 12.96 0.51 0.64
N LEU A 173 14.26 0.20 0.49
CA LEU A 173 14.85 -0.14 -0.81
C LEU A 173 14.27 -1.43 -1.39
N SER A 174 14.01 -2.46 -0.58
CA SER A 174 13.34 -3.68 -1.02
C SER A 174 11.93 -3.39 -1.55
N LYS A 175 11.11 -2.62 -0.81
CA LYS A 175 9.78 -2.23 -1.26
C LYS A 175 9.85 -1.31 -2.50
N PHE A 176 10.81 -0.39 -2.55
CA PHE A 176 11.03 0.50 -3.70
C PHE A 176 11.37 -0.29 -4.97
N ASP A 177 12.24 -1.30 -4.86
CA ASP A 177 12.58 -2.19 -5.96
C ASP A 177 11.33 -2.93 -6.48
N PHE A 178 10.58 -3.55 -5.57
CA PHE A 178 9.34 -4.25 -5.90
C PHE A 178 8.32 -3.33 -6.62
N TYR A 179 7.97 -2.18 -6.02
CA TYR A 179 6.95 -1.30 -6.59
C TYR A 179 7.38 -0.66 -7.91
N THR A 180 8.66 -0.31 -8.07
CA THR A 180 9.16 0.19 -9.36
C THR A 180 9.10 -0.87 -10.45
N GLY A 181 9.21 -2.16 -10.10
CA GLY A 181 8.98 -3.29 -11.02
C GLY A 181 7.52 -3.38 -11.47
N VAL A 182 6.58 -3.31 -10.52
CA VAL A 182 5.14 -3.30 -10.82
C VAL A 182 4.77 -2.11 -11.72
N GLU A 183 5.25 -0.90 -11.39
CA GLU A 183 5.00 0.30 -12.19
C GLU A 183 5.62 0.25 -13.59
N ALA A 184 6.77 -0.43 -13.76
CA ALA A 184 7.34 -0.69 -15.08
C ALA A 184 6.44 -1.60 -15.92
N GLY A 185 5.82 -2.61 -15.31
CA GLY A 185 4.79 -3.43 -15.94
C GLY A 185 3.62 -2.61 -16.45
N TYR A 186 3.09 -1.68 -15.65
CA TYR A 186 2.02 -0.77 -16.10
C TYR A 186 2.45 0.14 -17.25
N LEU A 187 3.70 0.63 -17.25
CA LEU A 187 4.19 1.42 -18.37
C LEU A 187 4.23 0.60 -19.66
N ARG A 188 4.65 -0.68 -19.58
CA ARG A 188 4.64 -1.62 -20.71
C ARG A 188 3.23 -1.84 -21.23
N ASP A 189 2.31 -2.17 -20.34
CA ASP A 189 0.92 -2.52 -20.68
C ASP A 189 0.15 -1.29 -21.23
N SER A 190 0.55 -0.09 -20.81
CA SER A 190 0.08 1.19 -21.35
C SER A 190 0.73 1.57 -22.69
N GLY A 191 1.59 0.73 -23.28
CA GLY A 191 2.22 0.95 -24.59
C GLY A 191 3.32 2.03 -24.59
N VAL A 192 3.91 2.36 -23.44
CA VAL A 192 5.03 3.32 -23.37
C VAL A 192 6.26 2.72 -24.04
N ARG A 193 6.77 3.43 -25.07
CA ARG A 193 7.93 3.00 -25.85
C ARG A 193 9.21 3.72 -25.41
N ILE A 194 10.36 3.08 -25.65
CA ILE A 194 11.69 3.68 -25.44
C ILE A 194 12.01 4.57 -26.65
N THR A 195 11.86 5.87 -26.49
CA THR A 195 12.13 6.90 -27.51
C THR A 195 12.92 8.04 -26.87
N ALA A 196 13.63 8.85 -27.65
CA ALA A 196 14.36 10.01 -27.13
C ALA A 196 13.46 10.97 -26.33
N GLY A 197 12.23 11.21 -26.80
CA GLY A 197 11.25 12.04 -26.08
C GLY A 197 10.83 11.44 -24.73
N ASN A 198 10.49 10.15 -24.69
CA ASN A 198 10.16 9.47 -23.42
C ASN A 198 11.38 9.37 -22.50
N THR A 199 12.57 9.15 -23.05
CA THR A 199 13.81 9.13 -22.27
C THR A 199 14.03 10.47 -21.57
N LEU A 200 13.97 11.59 -22.29
CA LEU A 200 14.06 12.92 -21.70
C LEU A 200 12.95 13.14 -20.66
N ARG A 201 11.73 12.75 -20.97
CA ARG A 201 10.56 12.90 -20.07
C ARG A 201 10.72 12.14 -18.77
N PHE A 202 11.15 10.87 -18.80
CA PHE A 202 11.21 10.00 -17.63
C PHE A 202 12.52 10.12 -16.84
N LEU A 203 13.65 10.41 -17.49
CA LEU A 203 14.95 10.50 -16.81
C LEU A 203 15.27 11.92 -16.33
N VAL A 204 14.65 12.97 -16.92
CA VAL A 204 14.97 14.35 -16.57
C VAL A 204 13.74 15.13 -16.12
N LEU A 205 12.76 15.31 -17.01
CA LEU A 205 11.66 16.25 -16.73
C LEU A 205 10.78 15.82 -15.56
N LYS A 206 10.27 14.58 -15.58
CA LYS A 206 9.42 14.07 -14.50
C LYS A 206 10.14 14.03 -13.14
N PRO A 207 11.37 13.49 -13.01
CA PRO A 207 12.12 13.52 -11.75
C PRO A 207 12.34 14.93 -11.23
N PHE A 208 12.79 15.84 -12.09
CA PHE A 208 13.07 17.23 -11.72
C PHE A 208 11.82 17.92 -11.16
N PHE A 209 10.71 17.90 -11.92
CA PHE A 209 9.47 18.55 -11.47
C PHE A 209 8.85 17.86 -10.25
N ARG A 210 9.00 16.52 -10.11
CA ARG A 210 8.54 15.79 -8.95
C ARG A 210 9.31 16.21 -7.70
N PHE A 211 10.64 16.25 -7.78
CA PHE A 211 11.49 16.71 -6.68
C PHE A 211 11.16 18.14 -6.28
N LEU A 212 11.15 19.07 -7.26
CA LEU A 212 10.83 20.47 -7.03
C LEU A 212 9.48 20.63 -6.32
N ARG A 213 8.46 19.95 -6.84
CA ARG A 213 7.11 20.00 -6.26
C ARG A 213 7.09 19.47 -4.83
N ARG A 214 7.67 18.30 -4.57
CA ARG A 214 7.63 17.68 -3.24
C ARG A 214 8.49 18.41 -2.22
N TYR A 215 9.74 18.68 -2.58
CA TYR A 215 10.69 19.24 -1.65
C TYR A 215 10.47 20.73 -1.40
N LEU A 216 10.31 21.53 -2.46
CA LEU A 216 10.15 22.99 -2.33
C LEU A 216 8.68 23.39 -2.25
N LEU A 217 7.87 23.14 -3.27
CA LEU A 217 6.51 23.69 -3.37
C LEU A 217 5.57 23.14 -2.29
N LYS A 218 5.74 21.86 -1.90
CA LYS A 218 4.96 21.21 -0.82
C LYS A 218 5.70 21.20 0.53
N GLY A 219 6.81 21.92 0.63
CA GLY A 219 7.52 22.14 1.87
C GLY A 219 8.19 20.91 2.48
N GLY A 220 8.52 19.87 1.68
CA GLY A 220 9.16 18.64 2.15
C GLY A 220 10.47 18.87 2.89
N PHE A 221 11.18 20.00 2.62
CA PHE A 221 12.38 20.41 3.35
C PHE A 221 12.12 20.65 4.85
N ARG A 222 10.88 20.93 5.25
CA ARG A 222 10.48 21.15 6.65
C ARG A 222 10.49 19.86 7.47
N ASP A 223 10.43 18.71 6.83
CA ASP A 223 10.51 17.39 7.47
C ASP A 223 11.98 16.91 7.61
N GLY A 224 12.95 17.81 7.38
CA GLY A 224 14.37 17.52 7.53
C GLY A 224 14.89 16.44 6.56
N PHE A 225 15.81 15.61 7.07
CA PHE A 225 16.43 14.56 6.25
C PHE A 225 15.42 13.51 5.71
N PRO A 226 14.44 13.00 6.48
CA PRO A 226 13.42 12.12 5.95
C PRO A 226 12.59 12.73 4.81
N GLY A 227 12.29 14.03 4.89
CA GLY A 227 11.60 14.76 3.82
C GLY A 227 12.43 14.89 2.54
N LEU A 228 13.74 15.14 2.67
CA LEU A 228 14.68 15.12 1.55
C LEU A 228 14.76 13.72 0.91
N PHE A 229 14.93 12.70 1.75
CA PHE A 229 14.98 11.30 1.33
C PHE A 229 13.73 10.94 0.50
N CYS A 230 12.53 11.23 1.01
CA CYS A 230 11.29 10.98 0.29
C CYS A 230 11.21 11.71 -1.04
N ALA A 231 11.62 12.98 -1.09
CA ALA A 231 11.57 13.77 -2.33
C ALA A 231 12.52 13.22 -3.39
N ILE A 232 13.71 12.77 -2.99
CA ILE A 232 14.70 12.14 -3.89
C ILE A 232 14.16 10.82 -4.44
N PHE A 233 13.72 9.91 -3.58
CA PHE A 233 13.28 8.59 -4.03
C PHE A 233 11.96 8.63 -4.80
N ASP A 234 11.05 9.56 -4.50
CA ASP A 234 9.85 9.77 -5.30
C ASP A 234 10.18 10.30 -6.72
N ALA A 235 11.25 11.08 -6.84
CA ALA A 235 11.78 11.49 -8.15
C ALA A 235 12.49 10.33 -8.86
N LEU A 236 13.36 9.59 -8.15
CA LEU A 236 14.07 8.43 -8.69
C LEU A 236 13.14 7.29 -9.13
N ASN A 237 11.95 7.19 -8.56
CA ASN A 237 10.95 6.21 -9.00
C ASN A 237 10.69 6.31 -10.52
N PHE A 238 10.60 7.53 -11.10
CA PHE A 238 10.43 7.69 -12.54
C PHE A 238 11.60 7.16 -13.35
N VAL A 239 12.81 7.32 -12.85
CA VAL A 239 14.06 6.87 -13.49
C VAL A 239 14.12 5.34 -13.45
N VAL A 240 13.99 4.76 -12.25
CA VAL A 240 14.16 3.31 -12.06
C VAL A 240 13.11 2.50 -12.81
N ARG A 241 11.82 2.87 -12.71
CA ARG A 241 10.75 2.16 -13.46
C ARG A 241 10.91 2.27 -14.97
N TYR A 242 11.50 3.36 -15.49
CA TYR A 242 11.74 3.49 -16.93
C TYR A 242 12.92 2.60 -17.38
N PHE A 243 13.98 2.46 -16.57
CA PHE A 243 15.04 1.49 -16.83
C PHE A 243 14.54 0.06 -16.74
N LYS A 244 13.69 -0.27 -15.75
CA LYS A 244 13.06 -1.59 -15.65
C LYS A 244 12.13 -1.88 -16.86
N LEU A 245 11.40 -0.88 -17.35
CA LEU A 245 10.65 -1.00 -18.61
C LEU A 245 11.56 -1.35 -19.78
N TRP A 246 12.69 -0.64 -19.92
CA TRP A 246 13.67 -0.95 -20.98
C TRP A 246 14.20 -2.36 -20.86
N GLU A 247 14.53 -2.82 -19.66
CA GLU A 247 14.98 -4.18 -19.40
C GLU A 247 13.91 -5.22 -19.77
N MET A 248 12.64 -5.00 -19.38
CA MET A 248 11.52 -5.88 -19.72
C MET A 248 11.33 -6.01 -21.25
N ILE A 249 11.40 -4.88 -21.98
CA ILE A 249 11.28 -4.87 -23.45
C ILE A 249 12.44 -5.62 -24.10
N ARG A 250 13.67 -5.41 -23.62
CA ARG A 250 14.86 -6.08 -24.13
C ARG A 250 14.82 -7.59 -23.93
N ASN A 251 14.26 -8.04 -22.79
CA ASN A 251 14.21 -9.45 -22.41
C ASN A 251 13.03 -10.22 -23.04
N THR A 252 12.22 -9.61 -23.89
CA THR A 252 11.18 -10.33 -24.62
C THR A 252 11.79 -11.39 -25.56
N PRO A 253 11.12 -12.57 -25.74
CA PRO A 253 11.66 -13.65 -26.58
C PRO A 253 12.02 -13.21 -27.99
N GLU A 254 11.27 -12.28 -28.57
CA GLU A 254 11.49 -11.71 -29.90
C GLU A 254 12.81 -10.93 -29.98
N ASN A 255 13.14 -10.15 -28.93
CA ASN A 255 14.35 -9.34 -28.88
C ASN A 255 15.58 -10.15 -28.44
N LYS A 256 15.41 -11.23 -27.68
CA LYS A 256 16.50 -12.13 -27.32
C LYS A 256 17.10 -12.85 -28.53
N LYS A 257 16.28 -13.20 -29.54
CA LYS A 257 16.75 -13.82 -30.78
C LYS A 257 17.65 -12.90 -31.61
N SER A 258 17.47 -11.58 -31.52
CA SER A 258 18.29 -10.59 -32.25
C SER A 258 19.63 -10.29 -31.55
N LEU A 259 19.80 -10.72 -30.30
CA LEU A 259 21.00 -10.44 -29.48
C LEU A 259 21.88 -11.67 -29.27
N SER A 260 21.47 -12.86 -29.69
CA SER A 260 22.36 -14.03 -29.74
C SER A 260 23.34 -13.82 -30.90
N PRO A 261 24.65 -13.80 -30.65
CA PRO A 261 25.62 -13.82 -31.73
C PRO A 261 25.39 -15.07 -32.55
N GLU A 262 25.30 -14.96 -33.89
CA GLU A 262 25.37 -16.12 -34.77
C GLU A 262 26.59 -16.93 -34.37
N PRO A 263 26.50 -18.28 -34.27
CA PRO A 263 27.69 -19.10 -34.07
C PRO A 263 28.61 -18.83 -35.23
N SER A 264 29.79 -18.26 -34.93
CA SER A 264 30.87 -18.10 -35.89
C SER A 264 31.14 -19.47 -36.51
N PRO A 265 31.16 -19.61 -37.86
CA PRO A 265 31.59 -20.85 -38.48
C PRO A 265 33.02 -21.09 -38.06
N LEU A 266 33.25 -22.18 -37.34
CA LEU A 266 34.61 -22.67 -37.02
C LEU A 266 35.32 -22.94 -38.32
N PRO A 267 36.63 -22.60 -38.40
CA PRO A 267 37.46 -22.81 -39.58
C PRO A 267 37.67 -24.27 -39.93
#